data_7a8ca189c43031d8902f785c5a1a52fd
#
_entry.id   7a8ca189c43031d8902f785c5a1a52fd
#
_cell.length_a   1.000
_cell.length_b   1.000
_cell.length_c   1.000
_cell.angle_alpha   90.00
_cell.angle_beta   90.00
_cell.angle_gamma   90.00
#
_symmetry.space_group_name_H-M   'P 1'
#
loop_
_entity.id
_entity.type
_entity.pdbx_description
1 polymer ?
#
loop_
_entity_poly.entity_id
_entity_poly.type
_entity_poly.pdbx_seq_one_letter_code
_entity_poly.pdbx_strand_id
1 'polypeptide(L)'
;DPKYDDDFFLVMDHAIDQGFAFGHGNGTNHHYGYNIRKIYDAMWLMRDKIAARGKTDEYVKVLAYWSGLAETRKPYVYGRDELLDSWHTLLIPKIVSALMLPDEAEQYRAMKSLGVWLSGSLGFTPGTIGGIKPDGTTFHHGGFYPAYSTGAFAMIGYFCKATRGTDFTLSEQARRNFKLA
;
A
#
# COMPACT_ATOMS: atom_id res chain seq x y z
N ASP A 1 13.85 -8.62 22.95
CA ASP A 1 15.24 -9.00 23.22
C ASP A 1 16.14 -8.00 22.50
N PRO A 2 17.06 -7.29 23.20
CA PRO A 2 17.95 -6.29 22.59
C PRO A 2 18.76 -6.81 21.40
N LYS A 3 19.14 -8.08 21.42
CA LYS A 3 19.87 -8.73 20.31
C LYS A 3 19.09 -8.66 19.00
N TYR A 4 17.80 -9.00 19.02
CA TYR A 4 16.97 -8.96 17.80
C TYR A 4 16.72 -7.53 17.32
N ASP A 5 16.76 -6.58 18.24
CA ASP A 5 16.65 -5.17 17.87
C ASP A 5 17.86 -4.71 17.06
N ASP A 6 19.07 -5.06 17.51
CA ASP A 6 20.31 -4.74 16.79
C ASP A 6 20.41 -5.46 15.45
N ASP A 7 20.02 -6.73 15.39
CA ASP A 7 19.95 -7.51 14.14
C ASP A 7 18.97 -6.88 13.14
N PHE A 8 17.80 -6.38 13.61
CA PHE A 8 16.85 -5.67 12.75
C PHE A 8 17.47 -4.42 12.09
N PHE A 9 18.12 -3.56 12.88
CA PHE A 9 18.76 -2.36 12.34
C PHE A 9 19.91 -2.67 11.39
N LEU A 10 20.73 -3.66 11.72
CA LEU A 10 21.81 -4.11 10.84
C LEU A 10 21.27 -4.59 9.48
N VAL A 11 20.22 -5.40 9.48
CA VAL A 11 19.60 -5.92 8.25
C VAL A 11 18.97 -4.78 7.44
N MET A 12 18.29 -3.85 8.11
CA MET A 12 17.63 -2.74 7.41
C MET A 12 18.62 -1.74 6.82
N ASP A 13 19.65 -1.37 7.58
CA ASP A 13 20.71 -0.46 7.10
C ASP A 13 21.45 -1.11 5.93
N HIS A 14 21.74 -2.42 6.01
CA HIS A 14 22.32 -3.17 4.90
C HIS A 14 21.39 -3.19 3.66
N ALA A 15 20.08 -3.45 3.84
CA ALA A 15 19.12 -3.47 2.73
C ALA A 15 19.06 -2.10 2.02
N ILE A 16 19.10 -1.01 2.78
CA ILE A 16 19.13 0.36 2.23
C ILE A 16 20.44 0.61 1.46
N ASP A 17 21.58 0.20 2.01
CA ASP A 17 22.88 0.30 1.35
C ASP A 17 22.92 -0.52 0.03
N GLN A 18 22.27 -1.67 0.00
CA GLN A 18 22.18 -2.53 -1.19
C GLN A 18 21.10 -2.09 -2.21
N GLY A 19 20.46 -0.94 -1.99
CA GLY A 19 19.55 -0.34 -2.98
C GLY A 19 18.07 -0.36 -2.61
N PHE A 20 17.66 -0.87 -1.45
CA PHE A 20 16.33 -0.61 -0.91
C PHE A 20 16.27 0.83 -0.40
N ALA A 21 16.52 1.79 -1.29
CA ALA A 21 16.74 3.19 -0.99
C ALA A 21 15.76 4.10 -1.74
N PHE A 22 15.62 5.33 -1.25
CA PHE A 22 14.84 6.35 -1.93
C PHE A 22 15.44 6.68 -3.31
N GLY A 23 14.57 6.70 -4.33
CA GLY A 23 14.98 7.09 -5.69
C GLY A 23 15.68 5.99 -6.51
N HIS A 24 15.81 4.78 -5.97
CA HIS A 24 16.39 3.67 -6.71
C HIS A 24 15.46 3.16 -7.82
N GLY A 25 15.97 3.06 -9.05
CA GLY A 25 15.20 2.72 -10.26
C GLY A 25 15.09 1.21 -10.49
N ASN A 26 14.35 0.47 -9.69
CA ASN A 26 14.27 -0.98 -9.77
C ASN A 26 13.01 -1.51 -10.52
N GLY A 27 12.56 -0.87 -11.58
CA GLY A 27 11.44 -1.37 -12.38
C GLY A 27 10.07 -1.11 -11.76
N THR A 28 9.16 -2.09 -11.78
CA THR A 28 7.77 -1.90 -11.40
C THR A 28 7.53 -2.18 -9.91
N ASN A 29 6.98 -1.22 -9.18
CA ASN A 29 6.74 -1.32 -7.72
C ASN A 29 5.85 -2.50 -7.33
N HIS A 30 4.85 -2.86 -8.14
CA HIS A 30 3.91 -3.93 -7.79
C HIS A 30 4.59 -5.30 -7.68
N HIS A 31 5.54 -5.62 -8.54
CA HIS A 31 6.30 -6.88 -8.43
C HIS A 31 7.16 -6.91 -7.17
N TYR A 32 7.77 -5.80 -6.79
CA TYR A 32 8.54 -5.72 -5.53
C TYR A 32 7.65 -5.87 -4.30
N GLY A 33 6.40 -5.48 -4.38
CA GLY A 33 5.46 -5.64 -3.28
C GLY A 33 5.41 -7.08 -2.75
N TYR A 34 5.50 -8.09 -3.61
CA TYR A 34 5.57 -9.50 -3.20
C TYR A 34 6.77 -9.79 -2.29
N ASN A 35 7.89 -9.15 -2.52
CA ASN A 35 9.13 -9.37 -1.78
C ASN A 35 9.25 -8.48 -0.55
N ILE A 36 8.85 -7.20 -0.66
CA ILE A 36 9.12 -6.19 0.38
C ILE A 36 8.00 -6.04 1.41
N ARG A 37 6.76 -6.51 1.14
CA ARG A 37 5.60 -6.25 2.02
C ARG A 37 5.84 -6.64 3.48
N LYS A 38 6.63 -7.68 3.74
CA LYS A 38 6.95 -8.12 5.11
C LYS A 38 7.92 -7.20 5.86
N ILE A 39 8.69 -6.42 5.14
CA ILE A 39 9.51 -5.37 5.74
C ILE A 39 8.63 -4.35 6.45
N TYR A 40 7.48 -4.01 5.88
CA TYR A 40 6.53 -3.05 6.47
C TYR A 40 5.92 -3.56 7.77
N ASP A 41 5.61 -4.87 7.86
CA ASP A 41 5.16 -5.48 9.11
C ASP A 41 6.23 -5.31 10.21
N ALA A 42 7.49 -5.62 9.89
CA ALA A 42 8.62 -5.47 10.81
C ALA A 42 8.85 -4.00 11.22
N MET A 43 8.81 -3.08 10.25
CA MET A 43 8.93 -1.63 10.52
C MET A 43 7.85 -1.12 11.47
N TRP A 44 6.61 -1.54 11.27
CA TRP A 44 5.50 -1.17 12.16
C TRP A 44 5.71 -1.69 13.58
N LEU A 45 6.15 -2.92 13.74
CA LEU A 45 6.44 -3.51 15.04
C LEU A 45 7.61 -2.82 15.76
N MET A 46 8.58 -2.34 14.99
CA MET A 46 9.80 -1.69 15.51
C MET A 46 9.72 -0.16 15.59
N ARG A 47 8.59 0.46 15.22
CA ARG A 47 8.46 1.92 15.05
C ARG A 47 8.93 2.75 16.25
N ASP A 48 8.63 2.31 17.48
CA ASP A 48 9.04 3.03 18.69
C ASP A 48 10.56 2.98 18.90
N LYS A 49 11.19 1.86 18.55
CA LYS A 49 12.64 1.69 18.60
C LYS A 49 13.36 2.43 17.47
N ILE A 50 12.73 2.49 16.29
CA ILE A 50 13.19 3.29 15.16
C ILE A 50 13.22 4.77 15.56
N ALA A 51 12.14 5.24 16.20
CA ALA A 51 12.07 6.60 16.72
C ALA A 51 13.13 6.88 17.79
N ALA A 52 13.31 5.97 18.74
CA ALA A 52 14.31 6.09 19.81
C ALA A 52 15.77 6.14 19.26
N ARG A 53 16.02 5.54 18.10
CA ARG A 53 17.35 5.61 17.42
C ARG A 53 17.47 6.78 16.43
N GLY A 54 16.46 7.64 16.31
CA GLY A 54 16.48 8.78 15.38
C GLY A 54 16.46 8.39 13.90
N LYS A 55 16.00 7.18 13.57
CA LYS A 55 15.99 6.62 12.21
C LYS A 55 14.65 6.83 11.46
N THR A 56 13.67 7.49 12.08
CA THR A 56 12.33 7.63 11.51
C THR A 56 12.34 8.27 10.13
N ASP A 57 12.97 9.43 9.98
CA ASP A 57 12.95 10.17 8.71
C ASP A 57 13.62 9.39 7.58
N GLU A 58 14.75 8.74 7.86
CA GLU A 58 15.46 7.92 6.88
C GLU A 58 14.59 6.75 6.41
N TYR A 59 14.07 5.95 7.34
CA TYR A 59 13.33 4.76 7.02
C TYR A 59 11.97 5.07 6.40
N VAL A 60 11.26 6.08 6.93
CA VAL A 60 9.95 6.50 6.37
C VAL A 60 10.09 7.00 4.94
N LYS A 61 11.15 7.72 4.62
CA LYS A 61 11.43 8.16 3.24
C LYS A 61 11.58 6.97 2.28
N VAL A 62 12.28 5.92 2.69
CA VAL A 62 12.43 4.67 1.92
C VAL A 62 11.08 3.96 1.78
N LEU A 63 10.37 3.75 2.90
CA LEU A 63 9.08 3.07 2.91
C LEU A 63 8.04 3.77 2.03
N ALA A 64 7.91 5.08 2.14
CA ALA A 64 6.98 5.89 1.35
C ALA A 64 7.28 5.81 -0.16
N TYR A 65 8.57 5.78 -0.53
CA TYR A 65 8.99 5.62 -1.90
C TYR A 65 8.61 4.23 -2.46
N TRP A 66 9.02 3.15 -1.77
CA TRP A 66 8.81 1.79 -2.26
C TRP A 66 7.34 1.34 -2.20
N SER A 67 6.54 1.85 -1.27
CA SER A 67 5.09 1.62 -1.27
C SER A 67 4.35 2.38 -2.37
N GLY A 68 4.97 3.38 -2.98
CA GLY A 68 4.30 4.29 -3.92
C GLY A 68 3.25 5.17 -3.21
N LEU A 69 3.46 5.54 -1.93
CA LEU A 69 2.52 6.37 -1.17
C LEU A 69 2.20 7.69 -1.87
N ALA A 70 3.17 8.28 -2.58
CA ALA A 70 2.99 9.54 -3.30
C ALA A 70 1.90 9.48 -4.38
N GLU A 71 1.60 8.32 -4.93
CA GLU A 71 0.53 8.14 -5.93
C GLU A 71 -0.84 8.50 -5.35
N THR A 72 -1.05 8.28 -4.07
CA THR A 72 -2.33 8.52 -3.41
C THR A 72 -2.68 10.01 -3.24
N ARG A 73 -1.68 10.90 -3.44
CA ARG A 73 -1.87 12.36 -3.37
C ARG A 73 -2.59 12.93 -4.60
N LYS A 74 -2.82 12.11 -5.61
CA LYS A 74 -3.55 12.47 -6.84
C LYS A 74 -4.78 11.58 -6.98
N PRO A 75 -5.84 12.04 -7.66
CA PRO A 75 -6.95 11.17 -8.00
C PRO A 75 -6.44 9.92 -8.75
N TYR A 76 -7.07 8.78 -8.48
CA TYR A 76 -6.77 7.56 -9.21
C TYR A 76 -7.10 7.76 -10.70
N VAL A 77 -6.18 7.36 -11.58
CA VAL A 77 -6.37 7.41 -13.03
C VAL A 77 -6.35 5.98 -13.56
N TYR A 78 -7.41 5.62 -14.29
CA TYR A 78 -7.49 4.31 -14.96
C TYR A 78 -6.40 4.16 -16.02
N GLY A 79 -5.96 2.92 -16.26
CA GLY A 79 -5.01 2.61 -17.33
C GLY A 79 -3.86 1.70 -16.92
N ARG A 80 -3.75 1.35 -15.63
CA ARG A 80 -2.78 0.36 -15.16
C ARG A 80 -3.41 -1.01 -15.10
N ASP A 81 -2.82 -1.97 -15.79
CA ASP A 81 -3.25 -3.36 -15.78
C ASP A 81 -2.98 -4.08 -14.45
N GLU A 82 -2.03 -3.55 -13.67
CA GLU A 82 -1.50 -4.17 -12.45
C GLU A 82 -2.21 -3.71 -11.16
N LEU A 83 -3.42 -3.23 -11.27
CA LEU A 83 -4.16 -2.70 -10.12
C LEU A 83 -4.40 -3.73 -9.02
N LEU A 84 -4.71 -4.99 -9.38
CA LEU A 84 -4.93 -6.07 -8.44
C LEU A 84 -3.66 -6.39 -7.63
N ASP A 85 -2.50 -6.40 -8.28
CA ASP A 85 -1.20 -6.56 -7.61
C ASP A 85 -0.93 -5.41 -6.64
N SER A 86 -1.23 -4.19 -7.04
CA SER A 86 -1.08 -3.01 -6.18
C SER A 86 -1.96 -3.11 -4.94
N TRP A 87 -3.23 -3.51 -5.06
CA TRP A 87 -4.09 -3.76 -3.91
C TRP A 87 -3.55 -4.87 -3.01
N HIS A 88 -3.11 -5.99 -3.62
CA HIS A 88 -2.65 -7.16 -2.88
C HIS A 88 -1.34 -6.90 -2.13
N THR A 89 -0.38 -6.25 -2.78
CA THR A 89 1.01 -6.21 -2.27
C THR A 89 1.40 -4.87 -1.65
N LEU A 90 0.78 -3.77 -2.08
CA LEU A 90 1.20 -2.42 -1.68
C LEU A 90 0.17 -1.66 -0.83
N LEU A 91 -1.06 -2.18 -0.63
CA LEU A 91 -2.04 -1.47 0.20
C LEU A 91 -1.60 -1.38 1.66
N ILE A 92 -1.19 -2.49 2.29
CA ILE A 92 -0.65 -2.48 3.65
C ILE A 92 0.65 -1.66 3.75
N PRO A 93 1.63 -1.83 2.84
CA PRO A 93 2.76 -0.92 2.75
C PRO A 93 2.41 0.57 2.73
N LYS A 94 1.41 0.98 1.94
CA LYS A 94 0.95 2.39 1.92
C LYS A 94 0.38 2.83 3.27
N ILE A 95 -0.42 1.98 3.94
CA ILE A 95 -0.97 2.27 5.27
C ILE A 95 0.17 2.47 6.27
N VAL A 96 1.09 1.52 6.35
CA VAL A 96 2.23 1.60 7.29
C VAL A 96 3.07 2.84 7.01
N SER A 97 3.40 3.12 5.75
CA SER A 97 4.15 4.32 5.38
C SER A 97 3.43 5.61 5.81
N ALA A 98 2.11 5.67 5.65
CA ALA A 98 1.32 6.83 6.06
C ALA A 98 1.32 7.02 7.58
N LEU A 99 1.14 5.92 8.34
CA LEU A 99 1.09 5.96 9.81
C LEU A 99 2.46 6.15 10.48
N MET A 100 3.55 5.90 9.77
CA MET A 100 4.91 6.13 10.26
C MET A 100 5.45 7.53 9.93
N LEU A 101 4.72 8.37 9.21
CA LEU A 101 5.10 9.76 9.00
C LEU A 101 5.28 10.46 10.37
N PRO A 102 6.29 11.33 10.53
CA PRO A 102 6.61 11.89 11.85
C PRO A 102 5.57 12.91 12.36
N ASP A 103 4.81 13.54 11.48
CA ASP A 103 3.79 14.55 11.81
C ASP A 103 2.37 13.98 11.72
N GLU A 104 1.58 14.11 12.79
CA GLU A 104 0.21 13.58 12.87
C GLU A 104 -0.73 14.18 11.80
N ALA A 105 -0.56 15.46 11.45
CA ALA A 105 -1.35 16.07 10.41
C ALA A 105 -0.98 15.53 9.02
N GLU A 106 0.29 15.18 8.81
CA GLU A 106 0.74 14.47 7.61
C GLU A 106 0.19 13.03 7.57
N GLN A 107 0.19 12.32 8.69
CA GLN A 107 -0.41 10.99 8.81
C GLN A 107 -1.89 11.04 8.44
N TYR A 108 -2.64 11.98 9.02
CA TYR A 108 -4.06 12.19 8.72
C TYR A 108 -4.29 12.46 7.23
N ARG A 109 -3.54 13.41 6.65
CA ARG A 109 -3.63 13.75 5.22
C ARG A 109 -3.31 12.56 4.32
N ALA A 110 -2.27 11.79 4.65
CA ALA A 110 -1.86 10.61 3.89
C ALA A 110 -2.92 9.51 3.93
N MET A 111 -3.46 9.20 5.11
CA MET A 111 -4.53 8.22 5.28
C MET A 111 -5.82 8.65 4.58
N LYS A 112 -6.18 9.94 4.65
CA LYS A 112 -7.35 10.49 3.94
C LYS A 112 -7.18 10.38 2.43
N SER A 113 -6.02 10.77 1.92
CA SER A 113 -5.68 10.64 0.49
C SER A 113 -5.71 9.19 0.03
N LEU A 114 -5.19 8.25 0.84
CA LEU A 114 -5.22 6.83 0.54
C LEU A 114 -6.66 6.31 0.45
N GLY A 115 -7.55 6.69 1.37
CA GLY A 115 -8.97 6.30 1.32
C GLY A 115 -9.69 6.82 0.07
N VAL A 116 -9.40 8.06 -0.33
CA VAL A 116 -9.94 8.67 -1.57
C VAL A 116 -9.38 7.97 -2.82
N TRP A 117 -8.07 7.74 -2.86
CA TRP A 117 -7.40 7.05 -3.96
C TRP A 117 -7.91 5.62 -4.12
N LEU A 118 -8.00 4.87 -3.03
CA LEU A 118 -8.52 3.50 -3.03
C LEU A 118 -9.99 3.48 -3.46
N SER A 119 -10.79 4.43 -3.01
CA SER A 119 -12.19 4.57 -3.46
C SER A 119 -12.30 4.79 -4.96
N GLY A 120 -11.44 5.64 -5.52
CA GLY A 120 -11.37 5.88 -6.97
C GLY A 120 -10.96 4.61 -7.74
N SER A 121 -9.97 3.88 -7.22
CA SER A 121 -9.46 2.67 -7.86
C SER A 121 -10.47 1.51 -7.88
N LEU A 122 -11.46 1.51 -6.99
CA LEU A 122 -12.57 0.55 -6.96
C LEU A 122 -13.73 0.93 -7.90
N GLY A 123 -13.56 1.94 -8.74
CA GLY A 123 -14.48 2.25 -9.83
C GLY A 123 -14.49 1.16 -10.90
N PHE A 124 -15.59 1.08 -11.67
CA PHE A 124 -15.66 0.14 -12.80
C PHE A 124 -14.70 0.57 -13.92
N THR A 125 -13.96 -0.39 -14.44
CA THR A 125 -12.98 -0.16 -15.51
C THR A 125 -13.52 -0.57 -16.87
N PRO A 126 -13.26 0.20 -17.94
CA PRO A 126 -13.72 -0.13 -19.28
C PRO A 126 -12.87 -1.22 -19.94
N GLY A 127 -13.45 -1.90 -20.93
CA GLY A 127 -12.75 -2.86 -21.83
C GLY A 127 -11.94 -3.90 -21.07
N THR A 128 -10.70 -4.08 -21.46
CA THR A 128 -9.75 -5.05 -20.86
C THR A 128 -8.85 -4.46 -19.77
N ILE A 129 -9.02 -3.18 -19.40
CA ILE A 129 -8.24 -2.55 -18.33
C ILE A 129 -8.46 -3.30 -17.01
N GLY A 130 -7.40 -3.54 -16.25
CA GLY A 130 -7.44 -4.21 -14.95
C GLY A 130 -8.35 -3.50 -13.93
N GLY A 131 -8.98 -4.27 -13.06
CA GLY A 131 -9.92 -3.78 -12.05
C GLY A 131 -11.30 -4.44 -12.11
N ILE A 132 -12.29 -3.87 -11.43
CA ILE A 132 -13.66 -4.38 -11.32
C ILE A 132 -14.48 -3.98 -12.55
N LYS A 133 -15.27 -4.93 -13.06
CA LYS A 133 -16.22 -4.71 -14.16
C LYS A 133 -17.64 -4.48 -13.64
N PRO A 134 -18.55 -3.89 -14.45
CA PRO A 134 -19.94 -3.66 -14.04
C PRO A 134 -20.73 -4.91 -13.63
N ASP A 135 -20.30 -6.08 -14.09
CA ASP A 135 -20.89 -7.38 -13.74
C ASP A 135 -20.24 -8.04 -12.49
N GLY A 136 -19.30 -7.36 -11.83
CA GLY A 136 -18.56 -7.86 -10.69
C GLY A 136 -17.33 -8.69 -11.03
N THR A 137 -17.08 -9.01 -12.30
CA THR A 137 -15.85 -9.72 -12.68
C THR A 137 -14.62 -8.82 -12.51
N THR A 138 -13.45 -9.43 -12.31
CA THR A 138 -12.19 -8.72 -12.18
C THR A 138 -11.23 -9.09 -13.29
N PHE A 139 -10.62 -8.06 -13.87
CA PHE A 139 -9.64 -8.19 -14.94
C PHE A 139 -8.25 -7.83 -14.45
N HIS A 140 -7.26 -8.59 -14.95
CA HIS A 140 -5.84 -8.39 -14.75
C HIS A 140 -5.09 -8.93 -15.98
N HIS A 141 -4.00 -8.31 -16.38
CA HIS A 141 -3.26 -8.66 -17.59
C HIS A 141 -4.15 -8.78 -18.86
N GLY A 142 -5.08 -7.83 -19.02
CA GLY A 142 -5.92 -7.75 -20.21
C GLY A 142 -7.07 -8.77 -20.27
N GLY A 143 -7.32 -9.56 -19.23
CA GLY A 143 -8.35 -10.58 -19.22
C GLY A 143 -9.01 -10.84 -17.87
N PHE A 144 -9.99 -11.74 -17.86
CA PHE A 144 -10.62 -12.23 -16.65
C PHE A 144 -9.63 -13.07 -15.84
N TYR A 145 -9.31 -12.64 -14.61
CA TYR A 145 -8.28 -13.27 -13.79
C TYR A 145 -8.65 -13.33 -12.31
N PRO A 146 -9.60 -14.20 -11.93
CA PRO A 146 -10.15 -14.22 -10.56
C PRO A 146 -9.14 -14.64 -9.48
N ALA A 147 -8.09 -15.38 -9.84
CA ALA A 147 -7.09 -15.83 -8.88
C ALA A 147 -6.36 -14.67 -8.18
N TYR A 148 -6.10 -13.58 -8.89
CA TYR A 148 -5.47 -12.38 -8.31
C TYR A 148 -6.42 -11.58 -7.40
N SER A 149 -7.73 -11.67 -7.64
CA SER A 149 -8.75 -10.94 -6.89
C SER A 149 -8.78 -11.34 -5.43
N THR A 150 -8.60 -12.62 -5.11
CA THR A 150 -8.71 -13.15 -3.75
C THR A 150 -7.76 -12.45 -2.79
N GLY A 151 -6.49 -12.35 -3.15
CA GLY A 151 -5.47 -11.66 -2.33
C GLY A 151 -5.72 -10.14 -2.25
N ALA A 152 -6.08 -9.54 -3.38
CA ALA A 152 -6.38 -8.11 -3.47
C ALA A 152 -7.59 -7.74 -2.59
N PHE A 153 -8.68 -8.49 -2.69
CA PHE A 153 -9.89 -8.22 -1.91
C PHE A 153 -9.72 -8.49 -0.42
N ALA A 154 -8.88 -9.45 -0.03
CA ALA A 154 -8.53 -9.64 1.37
C ALA A 154 -7.88 -8.37 1.95
N MET A 155 -6.94 -7.75 1.24
CA MET A 155 -6.28 -6.52 1.71
C MET A 155 -7.25 -5.33 1.77
N ILE A 156 -8.15 -5.19 0.79
CA ILE A 156 -9.20 -4.17 0.84
C ILE A 156 -10.15 -4.42 2.02
N GLY A 157 -10.48 -5.67 2.30
CA GLY A 157 -11.27 -6.06 3.47
C GLY A 157 -10.60 -5.66 4.80
N TYR A 158 -9.27 -5.86 4.92
CA TYR A 158 -8.50 -5.38 6.08
C TYR A 158 -8.53 -3.86 6.21
N PHE A 159 -8.37 -3.12 5.09
CA PHE A 159 -8.50 -1.67 5.09
C PHE A 159 -9.89 -1.24 5.60
N CYS A 160 -10.95 -1.82 5.06
CA CYS A 160 -12.33 -1.51 5.49
C CYS A 160 -12.56 -1.80 6.98
N LYS A 161 -11.98 -2.90 7.50
CA LYS A 161 -12.07 -3.23 8.93
C LYS A 161 -11.32 -2.23 9.79
N ALA A 162 -10.09 -1.88 9.40
CA ALA A 162 -9.24 -0.96 10.15
C ALA A 162 -9.76 0.48 10.17
N THR A 163 -10.42 0.92 9.09
CA THR A 163 -10.92 2.30 8.95
C THR A 163 -12.38 2.48 9.31
N ARG A 164 -13.04 1.44 9.82
CA ARG A 164 -14.46 1.51 10.21
C ARG A 164 -14.69 2.60 11.27
N GLY A 165 -15.63 3.50 11.00
CA GLY A 165 -15.99 4.59 11.92
C GLY A 165 -14.99 5.74 11.96
N THR A 166 -14.03 5.76 11.03
CA THR A 166 -13.08 6.87 10.87
C THR A 166 -13.36 7.67 9.59
N ASP A 167 -12.69 8.80 9.44
CA ASP A 167 -12.75 9.64 8.23
C ASP A 167 -12.01 9.02 7.02
N PHE A 168 -11.36 7.89 7.19
CA PHE A 168 -10.54 7.23 6.18
C PHE A 168 -11.28 6.14 5.40
N THR A 169 -12.57 5.92 5.70
CA THR A 169 -13.38 4.87 5.07
C THR A 169 -13.51 5.07 3.56
N LEU A 170 -13.75 3.97 2.86
CA LEU A 170 -14.12 4.00 1.44
C LEU A 170 -15.43 4.80 1.22
N SER A 171 -15.54 5.43 0.05
CA SER A 171 -16.79 6.02 -0.40
C SER A 171 -17.91 4.96 -0.48
N GLU A 172 -19.16 5.39 -0.41
CA GLU A 172 -20.31 4.49 -0.50
C GLU A 172 -20.33 3.75 -1.85
N GLN A 173 -20.01 4.45 -2.94
CA GLN A 173 -19.94 3.83 -4.26
C GLN A 173 -18.84 2.75 -4.33
N ALA A 174 -17.65 3.02 -3.81
CA ALA A 174 -16.56 2.05 -3.77
C ALA A 174 -16.93 0.80 -2.95
N ARG A 175 -17.63 0.97 -1.83
CA ARG A 175 -18.14 -0.16 -1.04
C ARG A 175 -19.18 -0.98 -1.78
N ARG A 176 -20.07 -0.34 -2.57
CA ARG A 176 -21.03 -1.07 -3.43
C ARG A 176 -20.31 -1.89 -4.49
N ASN A 177 -19.35 -1.28 -5.20
CA ASN A 177 -18.58 -1.97 -6.23
C ASN A 177 -17.78 -3.15 -5.66
N PHE A 178 -17.13 -2.94 -4.50
CA PHE A 178 -16.38 -3.99 -3.81
C PHE A 178 -17.25 -5.16 -3.34
N LYS A 179 -18.51 -4.90 -2.96
CA LYS A 179 -19.45 -5.97 -2.57
C LYS A 179 -20.00 -6.75 -3.76
N LEU A 180 -20.01 -6.15 -4.95
CA LEU A 180 -20.46 -6.79 -6.17
C LEU A 180 -19.42 -7.79 -6.70
N ALA A 181 -18.13 -7.46 -6.52
CA ALA A 181 -17.01 -8.27 -6.97
C ALA A 181 -16.65 -9.40 -5.99
#